data_f900ed5b66be8f477602ac275abf6093
#
_entry.id   f900ed5b66be8f477602ac275abf6093
#
_cell.length_a   1.000
_cell.length_b   1.000
_cell.length_c   1.000
_cell.angle_alpha   90.00
_cell.angle_beta   90.00
_cell.angle_gamma   90.00
#
_symmetry.space_group_name_H-M   'P 1'
#
loop_
_entity.id
_entity.type
_entity.pdbx_description
1 polymer ?
#
loop_
_entity_poly.entity_id
_entity_poly.type
_entity_poly.pdbx_seq_one_letter_code
_entity_poly.pdbx_strand_id
1 'polypeptide(L)'
;AASKLEVSMPAVVEVEIGGSARIECNFYIPGNGSYTYINWFYVNXPQRPGQAVPHHGSDILRENVDYKGQLSVGEDKALTISKVTMQDAKTFVCQVGTNSHGTGQNRTELHVYKVPEAPEIVANPAGISVLNNEISQIAQCVSRNSFPAPNITWHKNGEQLEEKMKIQSTRTRESSGLYTVSSTLFDHVSREDRNSLYHCTVHYWLRGQRHAVESRRVNVTVFYPTEHVKLEVMPSSVLVKEGDNVQLVCEADGNPPPIFSFYKRELENKWHELSSVGDADSGVLKLNNVTKSSSGLYRCQTLGLDDMRQLEKDVELVVNYIEGVQVKMEPSSPLQEGDSVKLRCDAQSPVALDYQWRDEKGMKIAEGKQLFLSNLTFETSSNLSCKVIAPSVPGLEQSKQVAVAVRGKPRIVAVSSPLYVRQDEVVNLTCKAIAFPRPSVRWSVNGTAHEYIENQHIASNLTVRVNRDLMRAGAMCRVSNELGAIEERIQLLDQKTPESKGVIIVAIIVCILVVAVLGSVIYFLHKKGKIPCGRAGKQDITKPEARKDKIVVEVKSDKLSEEAGLLQGANGEKRPAADQSEKYIDLRN
;
A
#
# COMPACT_ATOMS: atom_id res chain seq x y z
N ALA A 1 80.79 23.97 39.65
CA ALA A 1 80.14 22.74 40.12
C ALA A 1 80.28 21.67 39.07
N ALA A 2 80.70 20.49 39.50
CA ALA A 2 80.85 19.39 38.60
C ALA A 2 79.51 18.98 38.05
N SER A 3 79.40 18.78 36.77
CA SER A 3 78.15 18.28 36.21
C SER A 3 78.00 16.82 36.60
N LYS A 4 76.78 16.45 36.82
CA LYS A 4 76.47 15.11 37.24
C LYS A 4 75.97 14.26 36.12
N LEU A 5 76.13 12.97 36.28
CA LEU A 5 75.51 12.02 35.39
C LEU A 5 73.99 12.15 35.52
N GLU A 6 73.36 12.40 34.41
CA GLU A 6 71.89 12.52 34.41
C GLU A 6 71.30 11.45 33.58
N VAL A 7 70.29 10.79 34.12
CA VAL A 7 69.50 9.77 33.44
C VAL A 7 68.11 10.32 33.27
N SER A 8 67.65 10.37 32.03
CA SER A 8 66.38 10.95 31.69
C SER A 8 65.48 9.86 31.16
N MET A 9 64.29 9.72 31.76
CA MET A 9 63.34 8.75 31.35
C MET A 9 61.94 9.38 31.42
N PRO A 10 61.04 8.96 30.57
CA PRO A 10 59.66 9.45 30.69
C PRO A 10 59.06 8.99 32.03
N ALA A 11 58.29 9.85 32.66
CA ALA A 11 57.67 9.50 33.93
C ALA A 11 56.71 8.35 33.78
N VAL A 12 55.94 8.31 32.72
CA VAL A 12 54.92 7.32 32.49
C VAL A 12 54.96 6.89 31.03
N VAL A 13 54.83 5.60 30.83
CA VAL A 13 54.63 5.04 29.48
C VAL A 13 53.35 4.26 29.51
N GLU A 14 52.45 4.56 28.60
CA GLU A 14 51.16 3.85 28.50
C GLU A 14 51.22 2.86 27.37
N VAL A 15 50.70 1.67 27.60
CA VAL A 15 50.71 0.62 26.59
C VAL A 15 49.43 -0.19 26.70
N GLU A 16 48.89 -0.58 25.56
CA GLU A 16 47.68 -1.42 25.57
C GLU A 16 48.09 -2.87 25.81
N ILE A 17 47.26 -3.58 26.57
CA ILE A 17 47.49 -4.99 26.83
C ILE A 17 47.60 -5.74 25.50
N GLY A 18 48.63 -6.59 25.43
CA GLY A 18 48.91 -7.32 24.18
C GLY A 18 49.89 -6.60 23.26
N GLY A 19 50.15 -5.33 23.52
CA GLY A 19 51.07 -4.57 22.71
C GLY A 19 52.47 -4.66 23.21
N SER A 20 53.36 -3.83 22.67
CA SER A 20 54.79 -3.77 23.06
C SER A 20 55.08 -2.40 23.63
N ALA A 21 55.73 -2.40 24.78
CA ALA A 21 56.11 -1.16 25.45
C ALA A 21 57.61 -0.92 25.22
N ARG A 22 57.95 0.30 24.91
CA ARG A 22 59.35 0.68 24.72
C ARG A 22 59.62 1.78 25.74
N ILE A 23 60.59 1.52 26.65
CA ILE A 23 60.96 2.45 27.67
C ILE A 23 62.35 2.93 27.39
N GLU A 24 62.49 4.22 27.15
CA GLU A 24 63.79 4.80 26.81
C GLU A 24 64.56 5.12 28.08
N CYS A 25 65.86 4.98 27.98
CA CYS A 25 66.76 5.39 29.04
C CYS A 25 67.84 6.23 28.40
N ASN A 26 67.72 7.55 28.56
CA ASN A 26 68.69 8.47 27.93
C ASN A 26 69.53 9.01 29.06
N PHE A 27 70.82 9.09 28.81
CA PHE A 27 71.72 9.56 29.82
C PHE A 27 72.80 10.44 29.19
N TYR A 28 73.34 11.33 30.02
CA TYR A 28 74.38 12.22 29.62
C TYR A 28 75.50 12.07 30.62
N ILE A 29 76.70 11.72 30.11
CA ILE A 29 77.87 11.58 30.93
C ILE A 29 78.76 12.78 30.65
N PRO A 30 79.04 13.62 31.66
CA PRO A 30 79.85 14.80 31.41
C PRO A 30 81.25 14.43 30.94
N GLY A 31 81.84 15.28 30.11
CA GLY A 31 83.20 15.08 29.65
C GLY A 31 83.40 13.96 28.69
N ASN A 32 82.37 13.61 27.94
CA ASN A 32 82.41 12.52 27.00
C ASN A 32 82.87 11.21 27.55
N GLY A 33 82.52 10.98 28.81
CA GLY A 33 82.80 9.70 29.44
C GLY A 33 81.90 8.61 28.87
N SER A 34 82.32 7.39 29.11
CA SER A 34 81.56 6.24 28.68
C SER A 34 80.97 5.51 29.87
N TYR A 35 79.90 4.80 29.62
CA TYR A 35 79.27 4.02 30.67
C TYR A 35 79.97 2.66 30.79
N THR A 36 79.95 2.09 31.99
CA THR A 36 80.49 0.75 32.23
C THR A 36 79.39 -0.30 32.24
N TYR A 37 78.20 0.06 32.69
CA TYR A 37 77.11 -0.87 32.65
C TYR A 37 75.79 -0.13 32.63
N ILE A 38 74.75 -0.80 32.16
CA ILE A 38 73.38 -0.37 32.22
C ILE A 38 72.55 -1.55 32.71
N ASN A 39 71.86 -1.35 33.83
CA ASN A 39 71.02 -2.38 34.42
C ASN A 39 69.59 -1.93 34.41
N TRP A 40 68.70 -2.85 34.10
CA TRP A 40 67.30 -2.59 34.19
C TRP A 40 66.72 -3.40 35.33
N PHE A 41 65.87 -2.74 36.13
CA PHE A 41 65.17 -3.38 37.26
C PHE A 41 63.71 -3.09 37.16
N TYR A 42 62.88 -3.83 37.89
CA TYR A 42 61.52 -3.44 38.07
C TYR A 42 61.15 -3.53 39.54
N VAL A 43 60.14 -2.71 39.93
CA VAL A 43 59.61 -2.64 41.29
C VAL A 43 58.12 -2.87 41.17
N ASN A 44 57.66 -3.80 41.93
CA ASN A 44 56.23 -4.10 41.88
C ASN A 44 55.31 -3.01 42.41
N UNK A 45 55.48 -2.38 43.30
CA UNK A 45 54.83 -1.61 43.69
C UNK A 45 55.11 -0.42 43.39
N PRO A 46 54.24 0.24 43.10
CA PRO A 46 54.54 1.64 42.84
C PRO A 46 55.10 2.31 44.08
N GLN A 47 56.12 3.03 43.86
CA GLN A 47 56.71 3.71 44.98
C GLN A 47 55.98 4.97 45.34
N ARG A 48 55.96 5.27 46.60
CA ARG A 48 55.39 6.54 47.06
C ARG A 48 56.36 7.67 46.70
N PRO A 49 55.86 8.87 46.50
CA PRO A 49 56.73 9.98 46.18
C PRO A 49 57.72 10.20 47.32
N GLY A 50 58.94 10.48 46.97
CA GLY A 50 59.99 10.75 47.95
C GLY A 50 60.68 9.56 48.56
N GLN A 51 60.25 8.35 48.18
CA GLN A 51 60.83 7.14 48.69
C GLN A 51 61.92 6.65 47.76
N ALA A 52 63.03 6.22 48.24
CA ALA A 52 64.13 5.75 47.44
C ALA A 52 63.70 4.45 46.73
N VAL A 53 64.21 4.28 45.54
CA VAL A 53 63.90 3.08 44.76
C VAL A 53 64.70 1.91 45.39
N PRO A 54 64.06 0.84 45.82
CA PRO A 54 64.85 -0.26 46.37
C PRO A 54 65.62 -0.94 45.26
N HIS A 55 66.83 -1.29 45.55
CA HIS A 55 67.69 -1.98 44.61
C HIS A 55 67.47 -3.48 44.76
N HIS A 56 66.46 -4.01 44.14
CA HIS A 56 66.28 -5.44 44.11
C HIS A 56 66.96 -5.90 42.85
N GLY A 57 68.18 -6.12 42.97
CA GLY A 57 69.01 -6.19 41.84
C GLY A 57 69.02 -7.50 41.13
N SER A 58 68.14 -7.71 40.32
CA SER A 58 68.36 -8.77 39.38
C SER A 58 68.36 -8.19 38.01
N ASP A 59 69.19 -8.73 37.20
CA ASP A 59 69.22 -8.38 35.80
C ASP A 59 67.99 -8.96 35.17
N ILE A 60 67.07 -8.11 34.90
CA ILE A 60 65.80 -8.60 34.39
C ILE A 60 65.94 -9.24 33.02
N LEU A 61 67.00 -8.96 32.34
CA LEU A 61 67.13 -9.52 31.01
C LEU A 61 67.63 -10.94 31.03
N ARG A 62 68.33 -11.36 32.09
CA ARG A 62 68.95 -12.65 32.02
C ARG A 62 68.25 -13.73 32.78
N GLU A 63 67.61 -13.43 33.85
CA GLU A 63 67.20 -14.51 34.71
C GLU A 63 65.80 -14.42 35.28
N ASN A 64 65.06 -13.37 34.96
CA ASN A 64 63.76 -13.25 35.57
C ASN A 64 62.76 -14.19 34.92
N VAL A 65 62.23 -15.12 35.71
CA VAL A 65 61.33 -16.11 35.19
C VAL A 65 60.02 -15.49 34.71
N ASP A 66 59.63 -14.37 35.32
CA ASP A 66 58.37 -13.75 34.97
C ASP A 66 58.36 -13.20 33.54
N TYR A 67 59.52 -12.91 32.99
CA TYR A 67 59.57 -12.27 31.69
C TYR A 67 60.32 -13.09 30.66
N LYS A 68 60.33 -14.38 30.80
CA LYS A 68 61.09 -15.20 29.89
C LYS A 68 60.69 -15.01 28.46
N GLY A 69 61.63 -14.51 27.67
CA GLY A 69 61.38 -14.32 26.25
C GLY A 69 60.62 -13.06 25.85
N GLN A 70 60.21 -12.25 26.83
CA GLN A 70 59.43 -11.04 26.53
C GLN A 70 60.23 -9.75 26.57
N LEU A 71 61.41 -9.76 27.17
CA LEU A 71 62.20 -8.54 27.31
C LEU A 71 63.35 -8.51 26.34
N SER A 72 63.64 -7.34 25.82
CA SER A 72 64.81 -7.14 25.00
C SER A 72 65.31 -5.71 25.18
N VAL A 73 66.63 -5.54 25.06
CA VAL A 73 67.23 -4.21 25.10
C VAL A 73 67.89 -3.94 23.76
N GLY A 74 67.50 -2.86 23.12
CA GLY A 74 68.01 -2.52 21.84
C GLY A 74 69.39 -1.85 21.91
N GLU A 75 69.94 -1.54 20.77
CA GLU A 75 71.20 -0.89 20.70
C GLU A 75 71.13 0.52 21.27
N ASP A 76 69.95 1.13 21.30
CA ASP A 76 69.75 2.45 21.90
C ASP A 76 69.53 2.34 23.39
N LYS A 77 69.67 1.15 23.97
CA LYS A 77 69.56 0.90 25.38
C LYS A 77 68.12 0.99 25.89
N ALA A 78 67.13 1.10 25.02
CA ALA A 78 65.73 1.12 25.40
C ALA A 78 65.28 -0.28 25.72
N LEU A 79 64.43 -0.41 26.74
CA LEU A 79 63.86 -1.68 27.11
C LEU A 79 62.53 -1.88 26.37
N THR A 80 62.38 -3.00 25.73
CA THR A 80 61.16 -3.34 25.04
C THR A 80 60.50 -4.55 25.75
N ILE A 81 59.25 -4.40 26.07
CA ILE A 81 58.47 -5.46 26.69
C ILE A 81 57.37 -5.84 25.69
N SER A 82 57.40 -7.08 25.20
CA SER A 82 56.40 -7.53 24.22
C SER A 82 55.27 -8.25 24.93
N LYS A 83 54.10 -8.27 24.26
CA LYS A 83 52.94 -8.97 24.75
C LYS A 83 52.63 -8.58 26.19
N VAL A 84 52.50 -7.30 26.40
CA VAL A 84 52.29 -6.76 27.77
C VAL A 84 51.00 -7.28 28.35
N THR A 85 51.06 -7.65 29.65
CA THR A 85 49.89 -8.10 30.39
C THR A 85 49.66 -7.18 31.57
N MET A 86 48.61 -7.50 32.37
CA MET A 86 48.31 -6.71 33.55
C MET A 86 49.44 -6.75 34.55
N GLN A 87 50.17 -7.85 34.62
CA GLN A 87 51.25 -7.99 35.59
C GLN A 87 52.46 -7.09 35.26
N ASP A 88 52.49 -6.54 34.05
CA ASP A 88 53.61 -5.67 33.66
C ASP A 88 53.42 -4.25 34.14
N ALA A 89 52.37 -3.93 34.85
CA ALA A 89 52.15 -2.56 35.36
C ALA A 89 53.04 -2.34 36.56
N LYS A 90 54.29 -2.05 36.28
CA LYS A 90 55.34 -1.91 37.29
C LYS A 90 56.11 -0.66 37.04
N THR A 91 57.03 -0.35 37.98
CA THR A 91 57.96 0.71 37.78
C THR A 91 59.29 0.11 37.29
N PHE A 92 59.77 0.59 36.17
CA PHE A 92 61.01 0.10 35.62
C PHE A 92 62.09 1.15 35.86
N VAL A 93 63.26 0.70 36.29
CA VAL A 93 64.37 1.56 36.64
C VAL A 93 65.52 1.24 35.75
N CYS A 94 66.13 2.27 35.21
CA CYS A 94 67.35 2.14 34.45
C CYS A 94 68.51 2.76 35.26
N GLN A 95 69.51 1.95 35.56
CA GLN A 95 70.68 2.41 36.30
C GLN A 95 71.87 2.41 35.38
N VAL A 96 72.56 3.52 35.31
CA VAL A 96 73.73 3.67 34.47
C VAL A 96 74.92 3.88 35.40
N GLY A 97 75.96 3.08 35.17
CA GLY A 97 77.19 3.21 35.95
C GLY A 97 78.32 3.67 35.09
N THR A 98 79.16 4.49 35.68
CA THR A 98 80.37 4.99 34.99
C THR A 98 81.53 4.83 35.94
N ASN A 99 82.75 4.91 35.34
CA ASN A 99 83.96 4.88 36.16
C ASN A 99 84.25 6.23 36.78
N SER A 100 83.85 7.29 36.09
CA SER A 100 84.30 8.62 36.50
C SER A 100 83.23 9.43 37.22
N HIS A 101 81.95 9.13 37.04
CA HIS A 101 80.88 9.97 37.61
C HIS A 101 79.91 9.19 38.44
N GLY A 102 80.31 8.01 38.90
CA GLY A 102 79.40 7.20 39.71
C GLY A 102 78.25 6.61 39.00
N THR A 103 77.15 6.43 39.67
CA THR A 103 75.96 5.85 39.11
C THR A 103 74.80 6.84 39.14
N GLY A 104 73.90 6.69 38.19
CA GLY A 104 72.68 7.46 38.15
C GLY A 104 71.56 6.54 37.74
N GLN A 105 70.35 6.93 38.13
CA GLN A 105 69.19 6.12 37.77
C GLN A 105 67.98 7.00 37.67
N ASN A 106 66.97 6.49 36.95
CA ASN A 106 65.69 7.12 36.86
C ASN A 106 64.69 6.01 36.65
N ARG A 107 63.41 6.36 36.67
CA ARG A 107 62.39 5.35 36.58
C ARG A 107 61.24 5.78 35.70
N THR A 108 60.51 4.80 35.18
CA THR A 108 59.31 4.99 34.40
C THR A 108 58.24 4.08 34.96
N GLU A 109 57.07 4.62 35.20
CA GLU A 109 55.95 3.80 35.55
C GLU A 109 55.29 3.33 34.27
N LEU A 110 55.10 2.02 34.13
CA LEU A 110 54.41 1.46 32.97
C LEU A 110 52.95 1.29 33.35
N HIS A 111 52.12 2.05 32.69
CA HIS A 111 50.69 1.96 32.86
C HIS A 111 50.10 1.16 31.72
N VAL A 112 49.43 0.08 32.07
CA VAL A 112 48.79 -0.74 31.05
C VAL A 112 47.32 -0.38 31.00
N TYR A 113 46.76 -0.53 29.82
CA TYR A 113 45.35 -0.24 29.66
C TYR A 113 44.76 -1.20 28.64
N LYS A 114 43.46 -1.32 28.69
CA LYS A 114 42.69 -2.03 27.67
C LYS A 114 41.51 -1.16 27.36
N VAL A 115 41.41 -0.77 26.08
CA VAL A 115 40.34 0.13 25.64
C VAL A 115 39.02 -0.61 25.72
N PRO A 116 37.97 -0.01 26.27
CA PRO A 116 36.70 -0.69 26.34
C PRO A 116 36.12 -0.91 24.94
N GLU A 117 35.44 -2.03 24.81
CA GLU A 117 34.69 -2.30 23.59
C GLU A 117 33.41 -1.51 23.64
N ALA A 118 32.75 -1.41 22.47
CA ALA A 118 31.46 -0.73 22.43
C ALA A 118 30.51 -1.37 23.44
N PRO A 119 29.82 -0.58 24.22
CA PRO A 119 28.99 -1.17 25.28
C PRO A 119 27.77 -1.87 24.70
N GLU A 120 27.35 -2.90 25.41
CA GLU A 120 26.13 -3.62 25.11
C GLU A 120 25.00 -3.00 25.90
N ILE A 121 23.88 -2.73 25.23
CA ILE A 121 22.74 -2.14 25.91
C ILE A 121 21.51 -3.00 25.65
N VAL A 122 20.73 -3.25 26.68
CA VAL A 122 19.51 -4.05 26.58
C VAL A 122 18.40 -3.30 27.26
N ALA A 123 17.33 -3.01 26.54
CA ALA A 123 16.16 -2.36 27.13
C ALA A 123 15.37 -3.39 27.93
N ASN A 124 14.59 -2.89 28.88
CA ASN A 124 13.77 -3.75 29.73
C ASN A 124 12.79 -4.51 28.82
N PRO A 125 12.90 -5.83 28.75
CA PRO A 125 12.04 -6.58 27.81
C PRO A 125 10.59 -6.65 28.28
N ALA A 126 10.32 -6.42 29.55
CA ALA A 126 8.96 -6.51 30.08
C ALA A 126 8.14 -5.26 29.79
N GLY A 127 8.80 -4.16 29.46
CA GLY A 127 8.08 -2.91 29.29
C GLY A 127 7.75 -2.25 30.61
N ILE A 128 7.28 -1.02 30.54
CA ILE A 128 7.01 -0.22 31.73
C ILE A 128 5.69 0.49 31.57
N SER A 129 4.85 0.45 32.61
CA SER A 129 3.57 1.14 32.59
C SER A 129 3.73 2.56 33.10
N VAL A 130 3.07 3.52 32.45
CA VAL A 130 3.08 4.90 32.96
C VAL A 130 2.31 5.01 34.27
N LEU A 131 1.51 4.00 34.60
CA LEU A 131 0.77 4.01 35.86
C LEU A 131 1.61 3.57 37.03
N ASN A 132 2.84 3.11 36.78
CA ASN A 132 3.70 2.64 37.85
C ASN A 132 4.22 3.84 38.65
N ASN A 133 3.97 3.84 39.95
CA ASN A 133 4.40 4.96 40.80
C ASN A 133 5.86 4.89 41.20
N GLU A 134 6.51 3.76 41.03
CA GLU A 134 7.91 3.59 41.37
C GLU A 134 8.77 3.62 40.14
N ILE A 135 10.04 4.00 40.33
CA ILE A 135 10.95 3.97 39.20
C ILE A 135 11.16 2.52 38.78
N SER A 136 11.29 2.32 37.51
CA SER A 136 11.45 1.00 36.92
C SER A 136 12.69 0.97 36.05
N GLN A 137 13.22 -0.23 35.87
CA GLN A 137 14.43 -0.39 35.06
C GLN A 137 14.10 -0.09 33.61
N ILE A 138 14.83 0.88 33.07
CA ILE A 138 14.65 1.25 31.65
C ILE A 138 15.55 0.39 30.81
N ALA A 139 16.85 0.32 31.13
CA ALA A 139 17.82 -0.39 30.33
C ALA A 139 19.05 -0.67 31.14
N GLN A 140 19.85 -1.60 30.66
CA GLN A 140 21.11 -1.96 31.26
C GLN A 140 22.21 -1.86 30.22
N CYS A 141 23.34 -1.29 30.65
CA CYS A 141 24.51 -1.08 29.80
C CYS A 141 25.69 -1.79 30.42
N VAL A 142 26.42 -2.56 29.62
CA VAL A 142 27.55 -3.34 30.09
C VAL A 142 28.76 -3.05 29.21
N SER A 143 29.86 -2.68 29.86
CA SER A 143 31.16 -2.51 29.21
C SER A 143 32.09 -3.57 29.77
N ARG A 144 32.67 -4.38 28.89
CA ARG A 144 33.47 -5.51 29.31
C ARG A 144 34.94 -5.33 28.97
N ASN A 145 35.77 -6.00 29.76
CA ASN A 145 37.16 -6.24 29.39
C ASN A 145 37.95 -4.96 29.18
N SER A 146 37.93 -4.07 30.12
CA SER A 146 38.71 -2.86 30.05
C SER A 146 39.51 -2.65 31.29
N PHE A 147 40.53 -1.83 31.19
CA PHE A 147 41.35 -1.43 32.33
C PHE A 147 41.96 -0.07 32.02
N PRO A 148 41.93 0.89 32.95
CA PRO A 148 41.18 0.87 34.21
C PRO A 148 39.67 0.85 33.95
N ALA A 149 38.89 0.72 35.01
CA ALA A 149 37.45 0.67 34.87
C ALA A 149 36.94 1.99 34.30
N PRO A 150 36.11 1.92 33.26
CA PRO A 150 35.61 3.16 32.67
C PRO A 150 34.37 3.66 33.42
N ASN A 151 33.91 4.85 33.03
CA ASN A 151 32.68 5.40 33.52
C ASN A 151 31.60 5.29 32.47
N ILE A 152 30.38 5.03 32.91
CA ILE A 152 29.26 4.94 31.99
C ILE A 152 28.31 6.09 32.28
N THR A 153 27.90 6.81 31.25
CA THR A 153 26.88 7.84 31.39
C THR A 153 25.69 7.44 30.54
N TRP A 154 24.53 7.97 30.88
CA TRP A 154 23.30 7.67 30.23
C TRP A 154 22.75 8.90 29.52
N HIS A 155 22.13 8.68 28.37
CA HIS A 155 21.55 9.74 27.57
C HIS A 155 20.15 9.36 27.14
N LYS A 156 19.25 10.34 27.18
CA LYS A 156 17.88 10.19 26.72
C LYS A 156 17.66 11.24 25.65
N ASN A 157 17.35 10.78 24.45
CA ASN A 157 17.14 11.66 23.29
C ASN A 157 18.31 12.61 23.10
N GLY A 158 19.52 12.10 23.33
CA GLY A 158 20.73 12.88 23.11
C GLY A 158 21.19 13.73 24.25
N GLU A 159 20.41 13.84 25.32
CA GLU A 159 20.79 14.65 26.46
C GLU A 159 21.24 13.77 27.61
N GLN A 160 22.32 14.15 28.23
CA GLN A 160 22.86 13.37 29.33
C GLN A 160 21.97 13.45 30.56
N LEU A 161 21.74 12.28 31.16
CA LEU A 161 20.99 12.18 32.40
C LEU A 161 21.94 12.23 33.56
N GLU A 162 21.66 13.12 34.49
CA GLU A 162 22.61 13.35 35.58
C GLU A 162 22.08 13.00 36.96
N GLU A 163 20.83 12.53 37.05
CA GLU A 163 20.27 12.19 38.34
C GLU A 163 20.87 10.90 38.87
N LYS A 164 21.63 11.02 39.91
CA LYS A 164 22.36 9.87 40.43
C LYS A 164 21.46 8.80 41.03
N MET A 165 20.30 9.19 41.54
CA MET A 165 19.42 8.22 42.17
C MET A 165 18.77 7.28 41.17
N LYS A 166 18.82 7.66 39.89
CA LYS A 166 18.22 6.87 38.83
C LYS A 166 19.21 5.97 38.12
N ILE A 167 20.49 6.05 38.49
CA ILE A 167 21.53 5.30 37.84
C ILE A 167 22.27 4.47 38.87
N GLN A 168 22.32 3.16 38.66
CA GLN A 168 23.09 2.27 39.53
C GLN A 168 24.18 1.61 38.69
N SER A 169 25.42 1.78 39.15
CA SER A 169 26.55 1.24 38.42
C SER A 169 27.36 0.34 39.34
N THR A 170 27.83 -0.77 38.82
CA THR A 170 28.71 -1.69 39.54
C THR A 170 29.90 -1.98 38.65
N ARG A 171 31.04 -2.22 39.32
CA ARG A 171 32.21 -2.65 38.57
C ARG A 171 32.71 -3.95 39.18
N THR A 172 33.06 -4.87 38.32
CA THR A 172 33.51 -6.19 38.72
C THR A 172 34.86 -6.45 38.07
N ARG A 173 35.82 -6.84 38.87
CA ARG A 173 37.14 -7.20 38.37
C ARG A 173 37.12 -8.68 38.06
N GLU A 174 37.33 -8.99 36.77
CA GLU A 174 37.32 -10.38 36.33
C GLU A 174 38.62 -11.07 36.70
N SER A 175 38.65 -12.38 36.56
CA SER A 175 39.85 -13.15 36.86
C SER A 175 41.00 -12.73 35.96
N SER A 176 40.73 -12.18 34.81
CA SER A 176 41.76 -11.68 33.92
C SER A 176 42.41 -10.40 34.41
N GLY A 177 41.86 -9.77 35.43
CA GLY A 177 42.33 -8.47 35.88
C GLY A 177 41.62 -7.30 35.22
N LEU A 178 40.84 -7.58 34.18
CA LEU A 178 40.09 -6.54 33.49
C LEU A 178 38.74 -6.31 34.17
N TYR A 179 38.17 -5.14 33.93
CA TYR A 179 36.92 -4.75 34.58
C TYR A 179 35.74 -4.90 33.67
N THR A 180 34.64 -5.33 34.24
CA THR A 180 33.33 -5.26 33.60
C THR A 180 32.50 -4.25 34.42
N VAL A 181 32.02 -3.21 33.76
CA VAL A 181 31.20 -2.19 34.40
C VAL A 181 29.79 -2.35 33.87
N SER A 182 28.84 -2.43 34.78
CA SER A 182 27.43 -2.58 34.44
C SER A 182 26.69 -1.39 35.05
N SER A 183 25.89 -0.73 34.25
CA SER A 183 25.11 0.40 34.69
C SER A 183 23.66 0.19 34.31
N THR A 184 22.75 0.47 35.22
CA THR A 184 21.33 0.29 34.99
C THR A 184 20.64 1.63 35.21
N LEU A 185 19.79 2.01 34.26
CA LEU A 185 19.03 3.24 34.35
C LEU A 185 17.62 2.92 34.83
N PHE A 186 17.17 3.64 35.85
CA PHE A 186 15.82 3.53 36.38
C PHE A 186 15.14 4.87 36.21
N ASP A 187 13.86 4.85 35.86
CA ASP A 187 13.11 6.08 35.74
C ASP A 187 11.62 5.76 35.71
N HIS A 188 10.84 6.81 35.86
CA HIS A 188 9.43 6.76 35.49
C HIS A 188 9.33 7.02 34.00
N VAL A 189 8.27 6.53 33.40
CA VAL A 189 8.04 6.81 31.99
C VAL A 189 6.72 7.52 31.83
N SER A 190 6.63 8.36 30.81
CA SER A 190 5.39 9.00 30.41
C SER A 190 5.01 8.47 29.05
N ARG A 191 3.82 8.86 28.60
CA ARG A 191 3.34 8.40 27.30
C ARG A 191 4.29 8.81 26.19
N GLU A 192 4.89 9.97 26.32
CA GLU A 192 5.80 10.47 25.30
C GLU A 192 7.07 9.63 25.19
N ASP A 193 7.40 8.89 26.23
CA ASP A 193 8.61 8.09 26.21
C ASP A 193 8.52 6.86 25.35
N ARG A 194 7.35 6.59 24.75
CA ARG A 194 7.26 5.49 23.81
C ARG A 194 8.18 5.71 22.60
N ASN A 195 8.51 6.97 22.34
CA ASN A 195 9.40 7.31 21.25
C ASN A 195 10.78 7.73 21.71
N SER A 196 11.06 7.67 22.99
CA SER A 196 12.34 8.12 23.51
C SER A 196 13.41 7.09 23.23
N LEU A 197 14.58 7.57 22.87
CA LEU A 197 15.73 6.72 22.58
C LEU A 197 16.77 6.91 23.68
N TYR A 198 17.21 5.80 24.24
CA TYR A 198 18.20 5.80 25.29
C TYR A 198 19.47 5.18 24.78
N HIS A 199 20.60 5.72 25.18
CA HIS A 199 21.87 5.07 24.93
C HIS A 199 22.81 5.36 26.07
N CYS A 200 23.89 4.59 26.16
CA CYS A 200 24.91 4.78 27.15
C CYS A 200 26.22 5.06 26.44
N THR A 201 27.10 5.76 27.17
CA THR A 201 28.40 6.11 26.65
C THR A 201 29.44 5.68 27.68
N VAL A 202 30.46 5.01 27.18
CA VAL A 202 31.56 4.56 28.01
C VAL A 202 32.68 5.57 27.86
N HIS A 203 33.13 6.14 29.00
CA HIS A 203 34.18 7.14 29.00
C HIS A 203 35.44 6.53 29.58
N TYR A 204 36.56 6.75 28.91
CA TYR A 204 37.84 6.30 29.36
C TYR A 204 38.88 7.35 28.99
N TRP A 205 40.05 7.29 29.69
CA TRP A 205 41.06 8.30 29.50
C TRP A 205 42.36 7.68 29.03
N LEU A 206 42.98 8.28 28.02
CA LEU A 206 44.29 7.92 27.56
C LEU A 206 45.11 9.19 27.50
N ARG A 207 46.27 9.14 28.14
CA ARG A 207 47.18 10.31 28.19
C ARG A 207 46.46 11.56 28.66
N GLY A 208 45.56 11.38 29.60
CA GLY A 208 44.84 12.51 30.15
C GLY A 208 43.70 13.02 29.32
N GLN A 209 43.47 12.47 28.13
CA GLN A 209 42.40 12.90 27.26
C GLN A 209 41.23 11.94 27.35
N ARG A 210 40.05 12.50 27.37
CA ARG A 210 38.83 11.70 27.49
C ARG A 210 38.43 11.15 26.12
N HIS A 211 38.09 9.89 26.10
CA HIS A 211 37.57 9.22 24.94
C HIS A 211 36.23 8.63 25.29
N ALA A 212 35.38 8.44 24.30
CA ALA A 212 34.04 7.93 24.53
C ALA A 212 33.64 6.96 23.43
N VAL A 213 32.91 5.93 23.82
CA VAL A 213 32.31 4.98 22.89
C VAL A 213 30.84 4.89 23.22
N GLU A 214 29.97 5.11 22.23
CA GLU A 214 28.54 5.10 22.46
C GLU A 214 27.94 3.77 22.09
N SER A 215 26.89 3.39 22.80
CA SER A 215 26.12 2.21 22.45
C SER A 215 25.13 2.55 21.34
N ARG A 216 24.49 1.52 20.81
CA ARG A 216 23.35 1.73 19.95
C ARG A 216 22.24 2.37 20.75
N ARG A 217 21.26 2.92 20.07
CA ARG A 217 20.13 3.53 20.74
C ARG A 217 19.00 2.54 20.85
N VAL A 218 18.34 2.51 21.98
CA VAL A 218 17.23 1.60 22.22
C VAL A 218 16.04 2.40 22.75
N ASN A 219 14.87 1.82 22.56
CA ASN A 219 13.70 2.36 23.25
C ASN A 219 13.07 1.25 24.07
N VAL A 220 12.28 1.65 25.05
CA VAL A 220 11.63 0.71 25.94
C VAL A 220 10.15 0.70 25.59
N THR A 221 9.53 -0.46 25.72
CA THR A 221 8.10 -0.57 25.50
C THR A 221 7.37 0.13 26.64
N VAL A 222 6.54 1.10 26.31
CA VAL A 222 5.81 1.87 27.30
C VAL A 222 4.34 1.50 27.21
N PHE A 223 3.75 1.13 28.34
CA PHE A 223 2.34 0.81 28.42
C PHE A 223 1.60 2.00 29.00
N TYR A 224 0.54 2.38 28.33
CA TYR A 224 -0.25 3.54 28.74
C TYR A 224 -1.72 3.31 28.40
N PRO A 225 -2.61 3.89 29.19
CA PRO A 225 -4.02 3.68 28.93
C PRO A 225 -4.50 4.48 27.73
N THR A 226 -5.59 4.05 27.17
CA THR A 226 -6.22 4.76 26.07
C THR A 226 -6.76 6.09 26.59
N GLU A 227 -6.46 7.17 25.87
CA GLU A 227 -7.01 8.48 26.18
C GLU A 227 -7.96 8.97 25.10
N HIS A 228 -7.77 8.53 23.87
CA HIS A 228 -8.57 8.96 22.75
C HIS A 228 -9.05 7.77 21.95
N VAL A 229 -10.31 7.80 21.59
CA VAL A 229 -10.94 6.75 20.77
C VAL A 229 -11.46 7.40 19.52
N LYS A 230 -11.24 6.76 18.38
CA LYS A 230 -11.69 7.26 17.09
C LYS A 230 -12.52 6.18 16.42
N LEU A 231 -13.69 6.53 15.94
CA LEU A 231 -14.59 5.60 15.26
C LEU A 231 -14.94 6.15 13.90
N GLU A 232 -14.69 5.38 12.87
CA GLU A 232 -14.96 5.78 11.50
C GLU A 232 -15.64 4.68 10.73
N VAL A 233 -16.42 5.10 9.74
CA VAL A 233 -17.03 4.17 8.78
C VAL A 233 -16.08 4.09 7.59
N MET A 234 -15.71 2.87 7.22
CA MET A 234 -14.81 2.66 6.10
C MET A 234 -15.50 1.83 5.02
N PRO A 235 -15.34 2.19 3.76
CA PRO A 235 -14.51 3.27 3.24
C PRO A 235 -15.13 4.64 3.48
N SER A 236 -14.34 5.61 3.82
CA SER A 236 -14.83 6.92 4.19
C SER A 236 -15.01 7.86 3.00
N SER A 237 -14.48 7.49 1.85
CA SER A 237 -14.48 8.38 0.70
C SER A 237 -15.72 8.29 -0.15
N VAL A 238 -16.59 7.30 0.07
CA VAL A 238 -17.79 7.13 -0.72
C VAL A 238 -19.00 7.05 0.19
N LEU A 239 -20.15 7.43 -0.34
CA LEU A 239 -21.39 7.29 0.40
C LEU A 239 -21.85 5.85 0.34
N VAL A 240 -22.40 5.38 1.44
CA VAL A 240 -22.79 3.99 1.58
C VAL A 240 -24.18 3.78 0.98
N LYS A 241 -24.34 2.71 0.20
CA LYS A 241 -25.63 2.35 -0.37
C LYS A 241 -26.01 0.95 0.05
N GLU A 242 -27.27 0.62 -0.14
CA GLU A 242 -27.73 -0.73 0.17
C GLU A 242 -26.93 -1.77 -0.58
N GLY A 243 -26.61 -2.85 0.10
CA GLY A 243 -25.83 -3.94 -0.47
C GLY A 243 -24.35 -3.79 -0.28
N ASP A 244 -23.87 -2.63 0.14
CA ASP A 244 -22.45 -2.44 0.36
C ASP A 244 -21.98 -3.20 1.59
N ASN A 245 -20.68 -3.49 1.60
CA ASN A 245 -20.01 -4.00 2.78
C ASN A 245 -19.19 -2.86 3.37
N VAL A 246 -19.46 -2.55 4.63
CA VAL A 246 -18.75 -1.47 5.29
C VAL A 246 -18.16 -1.99 6.58
N GLN A 247 -17.17 -1.27 7.07
CA GLN A 247 -16.54 -1.58 8.33
C GLN A 247 -16.61 -0.37 9.23
N LEU A 248 -16.90 -0.62 10.49
CA LEU A 248 -16.72 0.39 11.50
C LEU A 248 -15.38 0.12 12.16
N VAL A 249 -14.47 1.06 12.02
CA VAL A 249 -13.10 0.88 12.51
C VAL A 249 -12.94 1.76 13.74
N CYS A 250 -12.70 1.10 14.87
CA CYS A 250 -12.50 1.78 16.13
C CYS A 250 -11.03 1.70 16.47
N GLU A 251 -10.42 2.84 16.71
CA GLU A 251 -9.01 2.92 17.05
C GLU A 251 -8.85 3.54 18.41
N ALA A 252 -7.96 2.97 19.19
CA ALA A 252 -7.63 3.47 20.50
C ALA A 252 -6.14 3.67 20.55
N ASP A 253 -5.72 4.70 21.27
CA ASP A 253 -4.31 5.07 21.31
C ASP A 253 -3.57 4.49 22.49
N GLY A 254 -4.16 3.57 23.20
CA GLY A 254 -3.49 2.94 24.32
C GLY A 254 -2.61 1.77 23.91
N ASN A 255 -1.72 1.41 24.80
CA ASN A 255 -0.87 0.25 24.63
C ASN A 255 -0.74 -0.45 25.99
N PRO A 256 -1.25 -1.67 26.16
CA PRO A 256 -1.85 -2.52 25.12
C PRO A 256 -3.21 -2.00 24.68
N PRO A 257 -3.66 -2.46 23.51
CA PRO A 257 -4.97 -2.03 23.04
C PRO A 257 -6.05 -2.48 24.02
N PRO A 258 -7.09 -1.69 24.16
CA PRO A 258 -8.19 -2.08 25.05
C PRO A 258 -9.07 -3.13 24.42
N ILE A 259 -10.01 -3.64 25.18
CA ILE A 259 -11.05 -4.51 24.65
C ILE A 259 -12.10 -3.62 24.01
N PHE A 260 -12.50 -3.97 22.77
CA PHE A 260 -13.47 -3.21 22.02
C PHE A 260 -14.82 -3.89 22.07
N SER A 261 -15.88 -3.10 22.18
CA SER A 261 -17.25 -3.57 22.06
C SER A 261 -18.02 -2.61 21.20
N PHE A 262 -18.91 -3.15 20.36
CA PHE A 262 -19.69 -2.34 19.45
C PHE A 262 -21.17 -2.44 19.81
N TYR A 263 -21.86 -1.31 19.65
CA TYR A 263 -23.28 -1.24 19.95
C TYR A 263 -23.99 -0.44 18.87
N LYS A 264 -25.26 -0.71 18.71
CA LYS A 264 -26.11 0.07 17.83
C LYS A 264 -27.29 0.59 18.66
N ARG A 265 -27.61 1.87 18.49
CA ARG A 265 -28.74 2.46 19.20
C ARG A 265 -30.04 2.02 18.55
N GLU A 266 -30.92 1.51 19.36
CA GLU A 266 -32.23 1.09 18.90
C GLU A 266 -33.29 2.12 19.32
N LEU A 267 -34.50 1.87 18.94
CA LEU A 267 -35.59 2.74 19.34
C LEU A 267 -35.64 2.85 20.86
N GLU A 268 -36.06 4.01 21.35
CA GLU A 268 -36.13 4.30 22.77
C GLU A 268 -34.76 4.43 23.42
N ASN A 269 -33.74 4.78 22.61
CA ASN A 269 -32.42 5.06 23.11
C ASN A 269 -31.74 3.89 23.84
N LYS A 270 -32.14 2.68 23.48
CA LYS A 270 -31.48 1.50 24.03
C LYS A 270 -30.37 1.06 23.10
N TRP A 271 -29.30 0.55 23.69
CA TRP A 271 -28.15 0.10 22.92
C TRP A 271 -28.14 -1.41 22.85
N HIS A 272 -27.94 -1.91 21.64
CA HIS A 272 -27.88 -3.34 21.38
C HIS A 272 -26.45 -3.72 21.04
N GLU A 273 -25.91 -4.71 21.73
CA GLU A 273 -24.52 -5.11 21.51
C GLU A 273 -24.39 -5.93 20.25
N LEU A 274 -23.34 -5.64 19.49
CA LEU A 274 -23.07 -6.30 18.21
C LEU A 274 -21.81 -7.13 18.29
N SER A 275 -21.57 -7.77 19.41
CA SER A 275 -20.29 -8.39 19.68
C SER A 275 -19.98 -9.60 18.81
N SER A 276 -20.97 -10.20 18.20
CA SER A 276 -20.73 -11.42 17.44
C SER A 276 -20.39 -11.18 15.98
N VAL A 277 -20.38 -9.94 15.53
CA VAL A 277 -20.18 -9.65 14.12
C VAL A 277 -18.80 -9.02 13.91
N GLY A 278 -17.97 -9.70 13.16
CA GLY A 278 -16.68 -9.14 12.81
C GLY A 278 -15.58 -9.45 13.81
N ASP A 279 -14.46 -8.80 13.63
CA ASP A 279 -13.28 -9.03 14.45
C ASP A 279 -13.22 -7.96 15.52
N ALA A 280 -13.98 -8.17 16.59
CA ALA A 280 -14.05 -7.17 17.64
C ALA A 280 -12.74 -6.97 18.37
N ASP A 281 -11.89 -8.00 18.41
CA ASP A 281 -10.62 -7.86 19.11
C ASP A 281 -9.71 -6.84 18.45
N SER A 282 -9.83 -6.68 17.16
CA SER A 282 -8.99 -5.71 16.45
C SER A 282 -9.67 -4.35 16.34
N GLY A 283 -10.88 -4.20 16.86
CA GLY A 283 -11.59 -2.94 16.77
C GLY A 283 -12.31 -2.73 15.45
N VAL A 284 -12.60 -3.80 14.73
CA VAL A 284 -13.24 -3.69 13.43
C VAL A 284 -14.57 -4.47 13.49
N LEU A 285 -15.65 -3.78 13.17
CA LEU A 285 -16.97 -4.41 13.04
C LEU A 285 -17.32 -4.41 11.56
N LYS A 286 -17.58 -5.59 11.01
CA LYS A 286 -17.92 -5.73 9.60
C LYS A 286 -19.42 -5.79 9.45
N LEU A 287 -19.96 -4.93 8.61
CA LEU A 287 -21.37 -4.92 8.28
C LEU A 287 -21.48 -5.27 6.81
N ASN A 288 -21.97 -6.47 6.54
CA ASN A 288 -22.06 -6.94 5.16
C ASN A 288 -23.46 -6.79 4.65
N ASN A 289 -23.56 -6.42 3.36
CA ASN A 289 -24.86 -6.32 2.69
C ASN A 289 -25.80 -5.43 3.50
N VAL A 290 -25.36 -4.21 3.74
CA VAL A 290 -26.14 -3.30 4.59
C VAL A 290 -27.47 -2.97 3.92
N THR A 291 -28.46 -2.70 4.75
CA THR A 291 -29.79 -2.35 4.29
C THR A 291 -30.18 -1.01 4.89
N LYS A 292 -31.37 -0.55 4.52
CA LYS A 292 -31.89 0.68 5.10
C LYS A 292 -31.91 0.61 6.61
N SER A 293 -32.23 -0.56 7.15
CA SER A 293 -32.31 -0.74 8.59
C SER A 293 -30.95 -0.73 9.26
N SER A 294 -29.87 -0.85 8.49
CA SER A 294 -28.52 -0.75 9.06
C SER A 294 -28.15 0.69 9.41
N SER A 295 -28.90 1.66 8.92
CA SER A 295 -28.64 3.06 9.26
C SER A 295 -28.90 3.28 10.75
N GLY A 296 -28.12 4.16 11.33
CA GLY A 296 -28.33 4.51 12.72
C GLY A 296 -27.05 4.93 13.39
N LEU A 297 -27.13 5.12 14.68
CA LEU A 297 -25.99 5.55 15.48
C LEU A 297 -25.31 4.31 16.06
N TYR A 298 -24.03 4.20 15.84
CA TYR A 298 -23.23 3.10 16.34
C TYR A 298 -22.23 3.62 17.34
N ARG A 299 -21.90 2.80 18.31
CA ARG A 299 -20.98 3.18 19.38
C ARG A 299 -19.89 2.15 19.53
N CYS A 300 -18.66 2.61 19.67
CA CYS A 300 -17.54 1.77 20.05
C CYS A 300 -17.20 2.10 21.50
N GLN A 301 -17.16 1.07 22.33
CA GLN A 301 -16.81 1.24 23.72
C GLN A 301 -15.52 0.48 23.98
N THR A 302 -14.57 1.11 24.66
CA THR A 302 -13.31 0.48 25.00
C THR A 302 -13.22 0.25 26.48
N LEU A 303 -12.60 -0.87 26.85
CA LEU A 303 -12.33 -1.18 28.25
C LEU A 303 -10.82 -1.40 28.40
N GLY A 304 -10.17 -0.57 29.18
CA GLY A 304 -8.75 -0.72 29.40
C GLY A 304 -8.45 -1.93 30.24
N LEU A 305 -7.39 -2.66 29.84
CA LEU A 305 -7.04 -3.88 30.55
C LEU A 305 -6.37 -3.59 31.88
N ASP A 306 -5.65 -2.50 31.98
CA ASP A 306 -4.90 -2.19 33.18
C ASP A 306 -5.65 -1.30 34.16
N ASP A 307 -6.38 -0.31 33.66
CA ASP A 307 -7.01 0.68 34.51
C ASP A 307 -8.53 0.52 34.56
N MET A 308 -9.08 -0.43 33.81
CA MET A 308 -10.52 -0.70 33.75
C MET A 308 -11.33 0.53 33.35
N ARG A 309 -10.72 1.47 32.67
CA ARG A 309 -11.38 2.69 32.25
C ARG A 309 -12.17 2.44 30.97
N GLN A 310 -13.35 3.01 30.89
CA GLN A 310 -14.22 2.86 29.73
C GLN A 310 -14.32 4.18 28.99
N LEU A 311 -14.16 4.12 27.69
CA LEU A 311 -14.31 5.28 26.82
C LEU A 311 -15.26 4.89 25.70
N GLU A 312 -15.93 5.88 25.14
CA GLU A 312 -16.93 5.65 24.09
C GLU A 312 -16.75 6.64 22.96
N LYS A 313 -17.13 6.22 21.77
CA LYS A 313 -17.16 7.10 20.60
C LYS A 313 -18.32 6.65 19.71
N ASP A 314 -19.06 7.61 19.19
CA ASP A 314 -20.23 7.34 18.38
C ASP A 314 -19.99 7.78 16.94
N VAL A 315 -20.65 7.10 16.02
CA VAL A 315 -20.63 7.49 14.61
C VAL A 315 -21.98 7.15 14.02
N GLU A 316 -22.44 7.98 13.10
CA GLU A 316 -23.71 7.74 12.43
C GLU A 316 -23.44 7.10 11.08
N LEU A 317 -24.11 5.99 10.81
CA LEU A 317 -24.05 5.32 9.51
C LEU A 317 -25.35 5.64 8.77
N VAL A 318 -25.20 6.22 7.59
CA VAL A 318 -26.33 6.51 6.73
C VAL A 318 -26.22 5.60 5.51
N VAL A 319 -27.18 4.69 5.37
CA VAL A 319 -27.21 3.80 4.23
C VAL A 319 -28.18 4.40 3.22
N ASN A 320 -27.68 4.75 2.07
CA ASN A 320 -28.48 5.36 1.04
C ASN A 320 -29.18 4.29 0.23
N TYR A 321 -30.41 4.57 -0.15
CA TYR A 321 -31.26 3.61 -0.79
C TYR A 321 -32.18 4.32 -1.77
N ILE A 322 -32.73 3.56 -2.68
CA ILE A 322 -33.83 4.00 -3.52
C ILE A 322 -34.95 2.98 -3.34
N GLU A 323 -36.11 3.44 -2.96
CA GLU A 323 -37.22 2.55 -2.75
C GLU A 323 -38.50 3.16 -3.28
N GLY A 324 -39.51 2.31 -3.51
CA GLY A 324 -40.82 2.77 -3.91
C GLY A 324 -40.82 3.37 -5.31
N VAL A 325 -40.03 2.80 -6.22
CA VAL A 325 -40.05 3.30 -7.58
C VAL A 325 -41.40 2.95 -8.18
N GLN A 326 -42.15 3.96 -8.58
CA GLN A 326 -43.50 3.78 -9.13
C GLN A 326 -43.63 4.63 -10.38
N VAL A 327 -44.31 4.07 -11.38
CA VAL A 327 -44.63 4.78 -12.59
C VAL A 327 -46.15 4.87 -12.70
N LYS A 328 -46.65 6.08 -12.82
CA LYS A 328 -48.11 6.31 -13.00
C LYS A 328 -48.34 6.80 -14.41
N MET A 329 -49.38 6.29 -15.00
CA MET A 329 -49.72 6.61 -16.38
C MET A 329 -51.07 7.27 -16.44
N GLU A 330 -51.17 8.40 -17.12
CA GLU A 330 -52.43 9.12 -17.30
C GLU A 330 -52.62 9.41 -18.76
N PRO A 331 -53.69 8.97 -19.37
CA PRO A 331 -54.73 8.09 -18.81
C PRO A 331 -54.17 6.67 -18.63
N SER A 332 -54.75 5.96 -17.66
CA SER A 332 -54.18 4.66 -17.32
C SER A 332 -54.38 3.62 -18.38
N SER A 333 -55.50 3.63 -19.07
CA SER A 333 -55.74 2.71 -20.14
C SER A 333 -57.23 2.70 -20.45
N PRO A 334 -57.63 2.21 -21.63
CA PRO A 334 -56.81 1.82 -22.75
C PRO A 334 -56.37 3.02 -23.61
N LEU A 335 -55.25 2.88 -24.30
CA LEU A 335 -54.73 3.91 -25.17
C LEU A 335 -55.00 3.53 -26.63
N GLN A 336 -55.26 4.54 -27.44
CA GLN A 336 -55.49 4.34 -28.84
C GLN A 336 -54.48 5.16 -29.67
N GLU A 337 -54.32 4.82 -30.93
CA GLU A 337 -53.45 5.59 -31.75
C GLU A 337 -53.92 7.04 -31.79
N GLY A 338 -52.98 7.96 -31.74
CA GLY A 338 -53.31 9.36 -31.69
C GLY A 338 -53.46 9.92 -30.32
N ASP A 339 -53.58 9.06 -29.32
CA ASP A 339 -53.69 9.52 -27.94
C ASP A 339 -52.37 10.06 -27.42
N SER A 340 -52.45 10.80 -26.35
CA SER A 340 -51.26 11.26 -25.62
C SER A 340 -51.30 10.64 -24.23
N VAL A 341 -50.13 10.34 -23.70
CA VAL A 341 -50.04 9.78 -22.38
C VAL A 341 -48.94 10.47 -21.62
N LYS A 342 -49.15 10.64 -20.34
CA LYS A 342 -48.17 11.24 -19.45
C LYS A 342 -47.76 10.18 -18.44
N LEU A 343 -46.46 9.95 -18.37
CA LEU A 343 -45.90 9.00 -17.43
C LEU A 343 -45.18 9.78 -16.34
N ARG A 344 -45.38 9.40 -15.10
CA ARG A 344 -44.70 10.03 -14.00
C ARG A 344 -44.01 8.97 -13.15
N CYS A 345 -42.73 9.20 -12.87
CA CYS A 345 -41.92 8.28 -12.10
C CYS A 345 -41.55 8.94 -10.79
N ASP A 346 -41.78 8.22 -9.68
CA ASP A 346 -41.46 8.71 -8.36
C ASP A 346 -40.72 7.62 -7.60
N ALA A 347 -39.87 8.05 -6.71
CA ALA A 347 -39.12 7.15 -5.84
C ALA A 347 -38.75 7.93 -4.58
N GLN A 348 -38.34 7.20 -3.56
CA GLN A 348 -37.93 7.78 -2.29
C GLN A 348 -36.50 7.43 -2.01
N SER A 349 -35.74 8.41 -1.53
CA SER A 349 -34.33 8.25 -1.24
C SER A 349 -33.90 9.38 -0.29
N PRO A 350 -32.90 9.14 0.55
CA PRO A 350 -32.39 10.23 1.39
C PRO A 350 -31.52 11.22 0.62
N VAL A 351 -31.18 10.91 -0.63
CA VAL A 351 -30.36 11.82 -1.44
C VAL A 351 -31.13 12.22 -2.69
N ALA A 352 -30.64 13.23 -3.36
CA ALA A 352 -31.28 13.72 -4.57
C ALA A 352 -31.24 12.66 -5.65
N LEU A 353 -32.31 12.59 -6.42
CA LEU A 353 -32.44 11.59 -7.46
C LEU A 353 -32.56 12.24 -8.84
N ASP A 354 -32.01 11.57 -9.84
CA ASP A 354 -32.23 11.89 -11.24
C ASP A 354 -33.04 10.78 -11.84
N TYR A 355 -33.90 11.13 -12.80
CA TYR A 355 -34.77 10.20 -13.46
C TYR A 355 -34.47 10.18 -14.95
N GLN A 356 -34.41 8.97 -15.52
CA GLN A 356 -34.21 8.78 -16.93
C GLN A 356 -35.24 7.81 -17.45
N TRP A 357 -35.70 8.07 -18.67
CA TRP A 357 -36.61 7.17 -19.35
C TRP A 357 -35.85 6.47 -20.45
N ARG A 358 -36.01 5.15 -20.52
CA ARG A 358 -35.31 4.34 -21.51
C ARG A 358 -36.29 3.45 -22.22
N ASP A 359 -35.96 3.13 -23.48
CA ASP A 359 -36.79 2.25 -24.30
C ASP A 359 -36.39 0.80 -24.05
N GLU A 360 -37.01 -0.09 -24.82
CA GLU A 360 -36.75 -1.50 -24.63
C GLU A 360 -35.29 -1.88 -24.88
N LYS A 361 -34.63 -1.13 -25.72
CA LYS A 361 -33.24 -1.42 -26.04
C LYS A 361 -32.29 -0.80 -25.04
N GLY A 362 -32.80 -0.10 -24.07
CA GLY A 362 -31.96 0.55 -23.08
C GLY A 362 -31.47 1.93 -23.47
N MET A 363 -31.93 2.45 -24.58
CA MET A 363 -31.51 3.79 -25.00
C MET A 363 -32.28 4.86 -24.26
N LYS A 364 -31.59 5.90 -23.85
CA LYS A 364 -32.21 7.00 -23.13
C LYS A 364 -33.08 7.83 -24.06
N ILE A 365 -34.31 8.03 -23.68
CA ILE A 365 -35.22 8.81 -24.50
C ILE A 365 -35.64 10.13 -23.88
N ALA A 366 -35.49 10.27 -22.56
CA ALA A 366 -35.86 11.52 -21.90
C ALA A 366 -35.27 11.54 -20.49
N GLU A 367 -35.28 12.73 -19.90
CA GLU A 367 -34.86 12.91 -18.52
C GLU A 367 -35.98 13.60 -17.74
N GLY A 368 -36.03 13.35 -16.45
CA GLY A 368 -36.99 13.99 -15.58
C GLY A 368 -38.02 13.03 -15.05
N LYS A 369 -38.79 13.49 -14.11
CA LYS A 369 -39.83 12.66 -13.49
C LYS A 369 -40.97 12.36 -14.43
N GLN A 370 -41.18 13.18 -15.44
CA GLN A 370 -42.34 13.05 -16.31
C GLN A 370 -41.87 12.80 -17.72
N LEU A 371 -42.62 11.94 -18.41
CA LEU A 371 -42.42 11.68 -19.81
C LEU A 371 -43.75 11.86 -20.49
N PHE A 372 -43.77 12.72 -21.52
CA PHE A 372 -44.99 13.00 -22.24
C PHE A 372 -44.86 12.42 -23.63
N LEU A 373 -45.73 11.50 -23.94
CA LEU A 373 -45.76 10.87 -25.26
C LEU A 373 -47.03 11.31 -25.96
N SER A 374 -46.88 11.91 -27.11
CA SER A 374 -48.02 12.39 -27.87
C SER A 374 -48.12 11.64 -29.21
N ASN A 375 -49.33 11.63 -29.73
CA ASN A 375 -49.58 11.02 -30.99
C ASN A 375 -49.09 9.58 -31.04
N LEU A 376 -49.57 8.81 -30.06
CA LEU A 376 -49.13 7.43 -29.93
C LEU A 376 -49.50 6.60 -31.13
N THR A 377 -48.62 5.69 -31.52
CA THR A 377 -48.86 4.75 -32.59
C THR A 377 -48.50 3.38 -32.11
N PHE A 378 -48.86 2.35 -32.90
CA PHE A 378 -48.49 1.00 -32.55
C PHE A 378 -46.97 0.87 -32.46
N GLU A 379 -46.26 1.59 -33.32
CA GLU A 379 -44.81 1.52 -33.33
C GLU A 379 -44.18 2.10 -32.06
N THR A 380 -44.87 3.04 -31.40
CA THR A 380 -44.36 3.61 -30.20
C THR A 380 -44.78 2.81 -28.96
N SER A 381 -45.67 1.83 -29.14
CA SER A 381 -46.04 0.96 -28.05
C SER A 381 -44.84 0.11 -27.67
N SER A 382 -44.41 0.18 -26.45
CA SER A 382 -43.27 -0.62 -26.04
C SER A 382 -43.19 -0.63 -24.52
N ASN A 383 -42.31 -1.46 -24.07
CA ASN A 383 -41.98 -1.44 -22.65
C ASN A 383 -40.94 -0.35 -22.45
N LEU A 384 -41.27 0.58 -21.61
CA LEU A 384 -40.35 1.65 -21.24
C LEU A 384 -39.92 1.40 -19.81
N SER A 385 -38.80 1.97 -19.45
CA SER A 385 -38.35 1.86 -18.08
C SER A 385 -37.98 3.23 -17.56
N CYS A 386 -38.27 3.45 -16.30
CA CYS A 386 -37.81 4.62 -15.57
C CYS A 386 -36.61 4.20 -14.77
N LYS A 387 -35.46 4.77 -15.06
CA LYS A 387 -34.25 4.49 -14.31
C LYS A 387 -34.01 5.63 -13.37
N VAL A 388 -33.96 5.30 -12.08
CA VAL A 388 -33.75 6.28 -11.04
C VAL A 388 -32.33 6.14 -10.56
N ILE A 389 -31.60 7.23 -10.57
CA ILE A 389 -30.18 7.26 -10.25
C ILE A 389 -29.95 8.26 -9.14
N ALA A 390 -29.12 7.89 -8.19
CA ALA A 390 -28.63 8.83 -7.19
C ALA A 390 -27.24 9.28 -7.60
N PRO A 391 -27.08 10.45 -8.19
CA PRO A 391 -25.78 10.83 -8.74
C PRO A 391 -24.68 10.93 -7.69
N SER A 392 -25.03 11.29 -6.48
CA SER A 392 -24.03 11.46 -5.43
C SER A 392 -23.56 10.12 -4.85
N VAL A 393 -24.24 9.03 -5.17
CA VAL A 393 -23.90 7.72 -4.65
C VAL A 393 -23.67 6.80 -5.84
N PRO A 394 -22.44 6.65 -6.30
CA PRO A 394 -22.17 5.84 -7.49
C PRO A 394 -22.68 4.41 -7.33
N GLY A 395 -23.35 3.93 -8.33
CA GLY A 395 -23.87 2.58 -8.33
C GLY A 395 -25.26 2.44 -7.73
N LEU A 396 -25.81 3.47 -7.13
CA LEU A 396 -27.14 3.39 -6.55
C LEU A 396 -28.15 3.78 -7.61
N GLU A 397 -28.87 2.79 -8.13
CA GLU A 397 -29.85 3.02 -9.17
C GLU A 397 -30.86 1.89 -9.17
N GLN A 398 -32.05 2.19 -9.60
CA GLN A 398 -33.10 1.20 -9.75
C GLN A 398 -33.94 1.54 -10.97
N SER A 399 -34.58 0.54 -11.52
CA SER A 399 -35.42 0.72 -12.67
C SER A 399 -36.78 0.09 -12.44
N LYS A 400 -37.78 0.67 -13.04
CA LYS A 400 -39.13 0.12 -13.03
C LYS A 400 -39.66 0.16 -14.46
N GLN A 401 -40.18 -0.96 -14.89
CA GLN A 401 -40.71 -1.04 -16.25
C GLN A 401 -42.18 -0.70 -16.27
N VAL A 402 -42.59 -0.08 -17.35
CA VAL A 402 -43.99 0.20 -17.59
C VAL A 402 -44.30 -0.12 -19.05
N ALA A 403 -45.42 -0.74 -19.29
CA ALA A 403 -45.83 -1.09 -20.63
C ALA A 403 -46.80 -0.05 -21.13
N VAL A 404 -46.44 0.59 -22.24
CA VAL A 404 -47.33 1.51 -22.92
C VAL A 404 -47.88 0.75 -24.11
N ALA A 405 -49.15 0.32 -24.00
CA ALA A 405 -49.75 -0.49 -25.02
C ALA A 405 -50.85 0.31 -25.68
N VAL A 406 -50.69 0.49 -27.00
CA VAL A 406 -51.69 1.20 -27.79
C VAL A 406 -52.59 0.16 -28.44
N ARG A 407 -53.89 0.23 -28.18
CA ARG A 407 -54.86 -0.69 -28.72
C ARG A 407 -55.60 0.01 -29.86
N GLY A 408 -55.98 -0.77 -30.88
CA GLY A 408 -56.70 -0.19 -31.95
C GLY A 408 -56.88 -1.18 -33.10
N LYS A 409 -57.66 -0.77 -34.09
CA LYS A 409 -57.83 -1.61 -35.27
C LYS A 409 -56.52 -1.66 -36.05
N PRO A 410 -56.31 -2.69 -36.83
CA PRO A 410 -55.05 -2.84 -37.53
C PRO A 410 -54.79 -1.74 -38.54
N ARG A 411 -53.50 -1.48 -38.76
CA ARG A 411 -53.02 -0.57 -39.77
C ARG A 411 -52.06 -1.36 -40.66
N ILE A 412 -52.25 -1.28 -41.97
CA ILE A 412 -51.38 -1.98 -42.89
C ILE A 412 -50.13 -1.14 -43.08
N VAL A 413 -48.96 -1.75 -42.83
CA VAL A 413 -47.69 -1.04 -42.90
C VAL A 413 -47.12 -1.11 -44.31
N ALA A 414 -47.24 -2.25 -44.94
CA ALA A 414 -46.67 -2.43 -46.29
C ALA A 414 -47.31 -3.60 -46.97
N VAL A 415 -47.48 -3.48 -48.27
CA VAL A 415 -47.91 -4.59 -49.13
C VAL A 415 -47.00 -4.59 -50.34
N SER A 416 -46.90 -5.72 -50.95
CA SER A 416 -46.05 -5.87 -52.14
C SER A 416 -46.79 -5.44 -53.39
N SER A 417 -47.23 -4.19 -53.49
CA SER A 417 -48.02 -3.71 -54.59
C SER A 417 -47.38 -2.46 -55.19
N PRO A 418 -47.40 -2.27 -56.47
CA PRO A 418 -47.80 -3.22 -57.47
C PRO A 418 -46.73 -4.28 -57.72
N LEU A 419 -47.18 -5.46 -58.17
CA LEU A 419 -46.28 -6.57 -58.42
C LEU A 419 -46.41 -6.98 -59.85
N TYR A 420 -45.29 -7.07 -60.55
CA TYR A 420 -45.29 -7.46 -61.97
C TYR A 420 -45.11 -8.96 -62.04
N VAL A 421 -46.11 -9.65 -62.66
CA VAL A 421 -46.14 -11.09 -62.67
C VAL A 421 -46.47 -11.62 -64.01
N ARG A 422 -46.20 -12.91 -64.23
CA ARG A 422 -46.57 -13.60 -65.43
C ARG A 422 -47.64 -14.62 -65.13
N GLN A 423 -48.47 -14.94 -66.11
CA GLN A 423 -49.49 -15.92 -65.89
C GLN A 423 -48.87 -17.26 -65.56
N ASP A 424 -49.47 -17.97 -64.61
CA ASP A 424 -49.05 -19.29 -64.15
C ASP A 424 -47.73 -19.25 -63.37
N GLU A 425 -47.24 -18.08 -63.07
CA GLU A 425 -46.07 -17.94 -62.20
C GLU A 425 -46.49 -18.09 -60.76
N VAL A 426 -45.60 -18.69 -59.94
CA VAL A 426 -45.84 -18.78 -58.52
C VAL A 426 -45.15 -17.60 -57.89
N VAL A 427 -45.90 -16.78 -57.17
CA VAL A 427 -45.36 -15.56 -56.55
C VAL A 427 -45.73 -15.50 -55.11
N ASN A 428 -44.96 -14.70 -54.37
CA ASN A 428 -45.22 -14.43 -52.95
C ASN A 428 -45.82 -13.04 -52.82
N LEU A 429 -46.99 -12.99 -52.23
CA LEU A 429 -47.60 -11.72 -51.86
C LEU A 429 -47.40 -11.47 -50.42
N THR A 430 -46.96 -10.26 -50.04
CA THR A 430 -46.66 -9.93 -48.70
C THR A 430 -47.58 -8.82 -48.20
N CYS A 431 -48.10 -9.02 -47.03
CA CYS A 431 -48.91 -8.03 -46.34
C CYS A 431 -48.39 -7.89 -44.93
N LYS A 432 -47.95 -6.69 -44.55
CA LYS A 432 -47.47 -6.42 -43.22
C LYS A 432 -48.40 -5.45 -42.56
N ALA A 433 -48.73 -5.75 -41.33
CA ALA A 433 -49.62 -4.90 -40.55
C ALA A 433 -49.18 -4.84 -39.13
N ILE A 434 -49.69 -3.87 -38.42
CA ILE A 434 -49.39 -3.71 -37.00
C ILE A 434 -50.72 -3.44 -36.29
N ALA A 435 -50.89 -4.06 -35.16
CA ALA A 435 -52.08 -3.87 -34.32
C ALA A 435 -51.90 -4.49 -32.95
N PHE A 436 -52.71 -4.02 -32.05
CA PHE A 436 -52.87 -4.63 -30.75
C PHE A 436 -54.32 -4.47 -30.35
N PRO A 437 -55.02 -5.53 -29.98
CA PRO A 437 -54.56 -6.93 -29.91
C PRO A 437 -54.11 -7.48 -31.24
N ARG A 438 -53.37 -8.59 -31.17
CA ARG A 438 -52.77 -9.17 -32.38
C ARG A 438 -53.79 -9.38 -33.48
N PRO A 439 -53.49 -8.96 -34.69
CA PRO A 439 -54.43 -9.12 -35.75
C PRO A 439 -54.29 -10.46 -36.43
N SER A 440 -55.24 -10.81 -37.25
CA SER A 440 -55.19 -11.97 -38.14
C SER A 440 -55.26 -11.45 -39.57
N VAL A 441 -54.63 -12.18 -40.48
CA VAL A 441 -54.58 -11.78 -41.89
C VAL A 441 -55.36 -12.80 -42.70
N ARG A 442 -56.27 -12.30 -43.55
CA ARG A 442 -57.01 -13.15 -44.47
C ARG A 442 -56.78 -12.66 -45.90
N TRP A 443 -56.59 -13.59 -46.74
CA TRP A 443 -56.40 -13.29 -48.19
C TRP A 443 -57.65 -13.59 -48.92
N SER A 444 -57.92 -12.80 -49.96
CA SER A 444 -59.06 -12.96 -50.76
C SER A 444 -58.91 -14.10 -51.75
N VAL A 445 -57.70 -14.62 -51.90
CA VAL A 445 -57.45 -15.70 -52.85
C VAL A 445 -56.83 -16.86 -52.08
N ASN A 446 -56.97 -18.05 -52.72
CA ASN A 446 -56.45 -19.24 -52.03
C ASN A 446 -54.98 -19.42 -52.38
N GLY A 447 -54.24 -19.85 -51.40
CA GLY A 447 -52.84 -20.11 -51.55
C GLY A 447 -52.28 -20.58 -50.22
N THR A 448 -50.98 -20.80 -50.21
CA THR A 448 -50.30 -21.21 -49.01
C THR A 448 -49.79 -19.98 -48.32
N ALA A 449 -50.25 -19.75 -47.09
CA ALA A 449 -49.87 -18.57 -46.35
C ALA A 449 -48.94 -18.93 -45.18
N HIS A 450 -47.89 -18.14 -45.03
CA HIS A 450 -47.01 -18.26 -43.90
C HIS A 450 -47.04 -16.94 -43.16
N GLU A 451 -47.20 -17.01 -41.84
CA GLU A 451 -47.26 -15.81 -41.05
C GLU A 451 -46.06 -15.71 -40.15
N TYR A 452 -45.51 -14.52 -40.01
CA TYR A 452 -44.41 -14.20 -39.11
C TYR A 452 -44.89 -13.12 -38.17
N ILE A 453 -44.71 -13.36 -36.89
CA ILE A 453 -45.18 -12.43 -35.88
C ILE A 453 -43.99 -11.92 -35.09
N GLU A 454 -43.93 -10.60 -34.93
CA GLU A 454 -42.88 -9.97 -34.14
C GLU A 454 -43.51 -8.80 -33.41
N ASN A 455 -43.66 -8.96 -32.11
CA ASN A 455 -44.31 -7.95 -31.26
C ASN A 455 -45.75 -7.69 -31.78
N GLN A 456 -46.09 -6.47 -32.12
CA GLN A 456 -47.39 -6.12 -32.65
C GLN A 456 -47.47 -6.25 -34.17
N HIS A 457 -46.33 -6.52 -34.80
CA HIS A 457 -46.30 -6.66 -36.25
C HIS A 457 -46.65 -8.07 -36.65
N ILE A 458 -47.36 -8.16 -37.76
CA ILE A 458 -47.63 -9.45 -38.40
C ILE A 458 -47.31 -9.29 -39.86
N ALA A 459 -46.65 -10.28 -40.45
CA ALA A 459 -46.37 -10.30 -41.86
C ALA A 459 -46.87 -11.61 -42.39
N SER A 460 -47.70 -11.56 -43.42
CA SER A 460 -48.23 -12.75 -44.04
C SER A 460 -47.72 -12.82 -45.47
N ASN A 461 -47.11 -13.95 -45.79
CA ASN A 461 -46.64 -14.20 -47.15
C ASN A 461 -47.53 -15.27 -47.77
N LEU A 462 -48.21 -14.94 -48.85
CA LEU A 462 -49.08 -15.85 -49.53
C LEU A 462 -48.40 -16.31 -50.79
N THR A 463 -48.22 -17.59 -50.92
CA THR A 463 -47.67 -18.19 -52.18
C THR A 463 -48.85 -18.61 -52.98
N VAL A 464 -48.94 -18.05 -54.17
CA VAL A 464 -50.09 -18.28 -55.04
C VAL A 464 -49.65 -18.36 -56.50
N ARG A 465 -50.37 -19.16 -57.27
CA ARG A 465 -50.13 -19.26 -58.72
C ARG A 465 -50.99 -18.23 -59.36
N VAL A 466 -50.41 -17.45 -60.24
CA VAL A 466 -51.10 -16.34 -60.91
C VAL A 466 -52.01 -16.88 -62.00
N ASN A 467 -53.26 -16.44 -61.96
CA ASN A 467 -54.21 -16.76 -63.02
C ASN A 467 -54.86 -15.47 -63.54
N ARG A 468 -55.70 -15.56 -64.49
CA ARG A 468 -56.30 -14.36 -65.07
C ARG A 468 -57.18 -13.62 -64.13
N ASP A 469 -57.94 -14.36 -63.33
CA ASP A 469 -58.80 -13.69 -62.38
C ASP A 469 -57.99 -12.94 -61.36
N LEU A 470 -56.88 -13.53 -60.91
CA LEU A 470 -56.04 -12.87 -59.95
C LEU A 470 -55.40 -11.61 -60.55
N MET A 471 -54.98 -11.69 -61.80
CA MET A 471 -54.42 -10.53 -62.48
C MET A 471 -55.44 -9.43 -62.67
N ARG A 472 -56.68 -9.80 -62.85
CA ARG A 472 -57.72 -8.81 -63.07
C ARG A 472 -58.14 -8.16 -61.75
N ALA A 473 -58.37 -8.95 -60.73
CA ALA A 473 -58.95 -8.47 -59.51
C ALA A 473 -57.90 -8.06 -58.44
N GLY A 474 -56.70 -8.62 -58.58
CA GLY A 474 -55.73 -8.43 -57.57
C GLY A 474 -56.04 -9.28 -56.37
N ALA A 475 -55.20 -9.16 -55.34
CA ALA A 475 -55.38 -9.86 -54.09
C ALA A 475 -55.68 -8.87 -53.02
N MET A 476 -56.65 -9.17 -52.16
CA MET A 476 -56.98 -8.32 -51.06
C MET A 476 -56.40 -8.93 -49.78
N CYS A 477 -55.72 -8.13 -49.06
CA CYS A 477 -55.21 -8.50 -47.73
C CYS A 477 -56.13 -7.84 -46.69
N ARG A 478 -56.85 -8.66 -45.95
CA ARG A 478 -57.69 -8.14 -44.88
C ARG A 478 -57.11 -8.47 -43.53
N VAL A 479 -56.77 -7.45 -42.79
CA VAL A 479 -56.21 -7.61 -41.46
C VAL A 479 -57.24 -7.16 -40.44
N SER A 480 -57.52 -8.01 -39.48
CA SER A 480 -58.55 -7.69 -38.54
C SER A 480 -58.14 -8.13 -37.13
N ASN A 481 -58.66 -7.43 -36.14
CA ASN A 481 -58.61 -7.85 -34.76
C ASN A 481 -59.97 -7.51 -34.17
N GLU A 482 -60.09 -7.66 -32.82
CA GLU A 482 -61.40 -7.47 -32.21
C GLU A 482 -61.89 -6.03 -32.27
N LEU A 483 -61.00 -5.09 -32.59
CA LEU A 483 -61.36 -3.68 -32.63
C LEU A 483 -61.66 -3.16 -34.00
N GLY A 484 -61.44 -3.94 -35.04
CA GLY A 484 -61.74 -3.49 -36.40
C GLY A 484 -60.95 -4.23 -37.44
N ALA A 485 -61.09 -3.80 -38.68
CA ALA A 485 -60.44 -4.43 -39.79
C ALA A 485 -60.02 -3.39 -40.81
N ILE A 486 -59.03 -3.73 -41.61
CA ILE A 486 -58.58 -2.89 -42.68
C ILE A 486 -58.16 -3.80 -43.85
N GLU A 487 -58.40 -3.33 -45.06
CA GLU A 487 -58.08 -4.08 -46.25
C GLU A 487 -57.20 -3.26 -47.17
N GLU A 488 -56.34 -3.93 -47.90
CA GLU A 488 -55.58 -3.29 -48.96
C GLU A 488 -55.36 -4.24 -50.08
N ARG A 489 -55.45 -3.72 -51.26
CA ARG A 489 -55.36 -4.52 -52.47
C ARG A 489 -53.94 -4.54 -52.96
N ILE A 490 -53.47 -5.74 -53.36
CA ILE A 490 -52.21 -5.89 -54.03
C ILE A 490 -52.49 -6.01 -55.47
N GLN A 491 -52.00 -5.05 -56.23
CA GLN A 491 -52.26 -4.99 -57.64
C GLN A 491 -51.23 -5.82 -58.41
N LEU A 492 -51.70 -6.73 -59.26
CA LEU A 492 -50.81 -7.56 -60.04
C LEU A 492 -50.85 -7.06 -61.44
N LEU A 493 -49.70 -6.79 -62.02
CA LEU A 493 -49.59 -6.25 -63.36
C LEU A 493 -48.85 -7.25 -64.25
N ASP A 494 -49.27 -7.31 -65.52
CA ASP A 494 -48.66 -8.20 -66.45
C ASP A 494 -47.24 -7.72 -66.70
N GLN A 495 -46.28 -8.62 -66.60
CA GLN A 495 -44.91 -8.29 -66.88
C GLN A 495 -44.65 -8.29 -68.35
N LYS A 496 -44.73 -7.14 -68.99
CA LYS A 496 -44.43 -7.03 -70.37
C LYS A 496 -42.93 -6.96 -70.56
N THR A 497 -42.54 -7.20 -71.83
CA THR A 497 -41.15 -7.30 -72.15
C THR A 497 -40.32 -6.27 -71.40
N PRO A 498 -39.25 -6.72 -70.90
CA PRO A 498 -38.38 -5.83 -70.14
C PRO A 498 -37.85 -4.77 -71.06
N GLU A 499 -38.25 -3.60 -70.83
CA GLU A 499 -37.81 -2.50 -71.59
C GLU A 499 -36.54 -1.94 -71.12
N SER A 500 -36.09 -2.44 -70.08
CA SER A 500 -34.99 -1.75 -69.44
C SER A 500 -33.66 -2.38 -69.75
N LYS A 501 -33.57 -3.22 -70.77
CA LYS A 501 -32.27 -3.78 -71.08
C LYS A 501 -31.29 -2.67 -71.38
N GLY A 502 -31.73 -1.62 -72.06
CA GLY A 502 -30.84 -0.52 -72.31
C GLY A 502 -30.41 0.16 -71.05
N VAL A 503 -31.38 0.34 -70.16
CA VAL A 503 -31.05 0.98 -68.86
C VAL A 503 -30.11 0.11 -68.07
N ILE A 504 -30.34 -1.20 -68.11
CA ILE A 504 -29.49 -2.11 -67.42
C ILE A 504 -28.08 -2.06 -67.98
N ILE A 505 -28.01 -2.06 -69.38
CA ILE A 505 -26.72 -2.00 -70.03
C ILE A 505 -26.02 -0.69 -69.65
N VAL A 506 -26.75 0.40 -69.67
CA VAL A 506 -26.16 1.69 -69.31
C VAL A 506 -25.70 1.65 -67.90
N ALA A 507 -26.49 1.09 -66.98
CA ALA A 507 -26.10 1.00 -65.60
C ALA A 507 -24.84 0.16 -65.43
N ILE A 508 -24.76 -0.96 -66.18
CA ILE A 508 -23.60 -1.80 -66.09
C ILE A 508 -22.38 -1.05 -66.61
N ILE A 509 -22.55 -0.34 -67.74
CA ILE A 509 -21.44 0.44 -68.27
C ILE A 509 -21.00 1.49 -67.31
N VAL A 510 -21.94 2.19 -66.69
CA VAL A 510 -21.60 3.20 -65.74
C VAL A 510 -20.85 2.58 -64.53
N CYS A 511 -21.32 1.42 -64.08
CA CYS A 511 -20.64 0.75 -62.96
C CYS A 511 -19.23 0.35 -63.36
N ILE A 512 -19.08 -0.17 -64.61
CA ILE A 512 -17.76 -0.56 -65.04
C ILE A 512 -16.86 0.66 -65.12
N LEU A 513 -17.34 1.77 -65.59
CA LEU A 513 -16.57 2.98 -65.69
C LEU A 513 -16.19 3.47 -64.30
N VAL A 514 -17.12 3.42 -63.38
CA VAL A 514 -16.85 3.86 -62.03
C VAL A 514 -15.77 2.96 -61.40
N VAL A 515 -15.89 1.66 -61.61
CA VAL A 515 -14.92 0.74 -61.06
C VAL A 515 -13.55 0.99 -61.70
N ALA A 516 -13.52 1.25 -63.00
CA ALA A 516 -12.27 1.52 -63.69
C ALA A 516 -11.62 2.80 -63.13
N VAL A 517 -12.43 3.83 -62.95
CA VAL A 517 -11.91 5.07 -62.40
C VAL A 517 -11.37 4.87 -61.00
N LEU A 518 -12.11 4.17 -60.16
CA LEU A 518 -11.66 3.92 -58.81
C LEU A 518 -10.39 3.09 -58.82
N GLY A 519 -10.32 2.08 -59.68
CA GLY A 519 -9.15 1.26 -59.79
C GLY A 519 -7.95 2.07 -60.23
N SER A 520 -8.17 2.98 -61.17
CA SER A 520 -7.08 3.84 -61.66
C SER A 520 -6.60 4.75 -60.54
N VAL A 521 -7.52 5.31 -59.82
CA VAL A 521 -7.15 6.20 -58.73
C VAL A 521 -6.36 5.44 -57.67
N ILE A 522 -6.83 4.25 -57.32
CA ILE A 522 -6.16 3.45 -56.34
C ILE A 522 -4.78 3.06 -56.84
N TYR A 523 -4.66 2.66 -58.09
CA TYR A 523 -3.40 2.26 -58.68
C TYR A 523 -2.43 3.45 -58.64
N PHE A 524 -2.93 4.63 -59.05
CA PHE A 524 -2.11 5.81 -59.09
C PHE A 524 -1.62 6.17 -57.69
N LEU A 525 -2.50 6.14 -56.71
CA LEU A 525 -2.10 6.44 -55.36
C LEU A 525 -1.11 5.41 -54.83
N HIS A 526 -1.33 4.17 -55.19
CA HIS A 526 -0.43 3.12 -54.76
C HIS A 526 0.93 3.30 -55.43
N LYS A 527 0.93 3.62 -56.74
CA LYS A 527 2.18 3.79 -57.45
C LYS A 527 2.96 4.95 -56.91
N LYS A 528 2.28 6.00 -56.51
CA LYS A 528 2.94 7.13 -55.92
C LYS A 528 3.31 6.88 -54.47
N GLY A 529 2.89 5.79 -53.96
CA GLY A 529 3.17 5.50 -52.60
C GLY A 529 2.40 6.37 -51.63
N LYS A 530 1.34 6.96 -52.13
CA LYS A 530 0.55 7.81 -51.29
C LYS A 530 -0.53 7.11 -50.56
N ILE A 531 -0.73 5.86 -50.86
CA ILE A 531 -1.69 5.12 -50.11
C ILE A 531 -0.95 4.67 -48.90
N PRO A 532 -0.98 5.47 -47.93
CA PRO A 532 -0.19 5.18 -46.76
C PRO A 532 -0.82 4.10 -45.96
N CYS A 533 -2.05 3.95 -46.20
CA CYS A 533 -2.69 2.99 -45.39
C CYS A 533 -1.99 1.69 -45.45
N GLY A 534 -1.59 1.31 -46.62
CA GLY A 534 -0.94 0.05 -46.70
C GLY A 534 0.25 0.04 -45.83
N ARG A 535 1.13 0.97 -46.03
CA ARG A 535 2.30 0.97 -45.30
C ARG A 535 2.11 1.56 -43.98
N ALA A 536 1.36 2.55 -43.94
CA ALA A 536 1.09 3.15 -42.66
C ALA A 536 0.48 2.09 -41.81
N GLY A 537 -0.35 1.34 -42.38
CA GLY A 537 -0.95 0.31 -41.60
C GLY A 537 0.10 -0.64 -41.11
N LYS A 538 1.00 -0.96 -41.98
CA LYS A 538 2.01 -1.83 -41.56
C LYS A 538 2.85 -1.19 -40.54
N GLN A 539 3.21 0.01 -40.77
CA GLN A 539 3.98 0.71 -39.82
C GLN A 539 3.26 0.69 -38.54
N ASP A 540 2.07 1.03 -38.56
CA ASP A 540 1.31 1.03 -37.37
C ASP A 540 1.34 -0.30 -36.77
N ILE A 541 1.32 -1.28 -37.57
CA ILE A 541 1.34 -2.57 -37.05
C ILE A 541 2.64 -2.76 -36.39
N THR A 542 3.67 -2.27 -37.01
CA THR A 542 4.93 -2.43 -36.38
C THR A 542 4.96 -1.61 -35.14
N LYS A 543 4.34 -0.48 -35.19
CA LYS A 543 4.34 0.29 -34.02
C LYS A 543 3.84 -0.50 -32.91
N PRO A 544 2.90 -1.25 -33.11
CA PRO A 544 2.43 -2.06 -32.04
C PRO A 544 3.49 -2.82 -31.40
N GLU A 545 4.45 -3.30 -32.18
CA GLU A 545 5.40 -3.98 -31.49
C GLU A 545 6.17 -3.10 -30.69
N ALA A 546 6.40 -1.95 -31.10
CA ALA A 546 7.10 -1.00 -30.30
C ALA A 546 6.33 -0.87 -29.05
N ARG A 547 5.04 -0.80 -29.21
CA ARG A 547 4.25 -0.66 -28.10
C ARG A 547 4.35 -1.83 -27.22
N LYS A 548 4.46 -2.97 -27.78
CA LYS A 548 4.62 -4.10 -26.98
C LYS A 548 5.84 -3.98 -26.17
N ASP A 549 6.87 -3.53 -26.77
CA ASP A 549 8.08 -3.39 -26.04
C ASP A 549 7.88 -2.55 -24.83
N LYS A 550 7.19 -1.48 -24.98
CA LYS A 550 6.94 -0.66 -23.87
C LYS A 550 6.18 -1.39 -22.83
N ILE A 551 5.25 -2.14 -23.25
CA ILE A 551 4.45 -2.86 -22.32
C ILE A 551 5.33 -3.76 -21.52
N VAL A 552 6.25 -4.42 -22.19
CA VAL A 552 7.12 -5.31 -21.47
C VAL A 552 7.93 -4.55 -20.45
N VAL A 553 8.39 -3.40 -20.82
CA VAL A 553 9.16 -2.61 -19.91
C VAL A 553 8.36 -2.26 -18.70
N GLU A 554 7.13 -1.91 -18.90
CA GLU A 554 6.34 -1.58 -17.80
C GLU A 554 6.21 -2.71 -16.88
N VAL A 555 5.99 -3.84 -17.39
CA VAL A 555 5.81 -4.95 -16.54
C VAL A 555 7.03 -5.15 -15.72
N LYS A 556 8.18 -5.01 -16.31
CA LYS A 556 9.36 -5.16 -15.56
C LYS A 556 9.47 -4.13 -14.49
N SER A 557 9.25 -2.94 -14.85
CA SER A 557 9.37 -1.91 -13.87
C SER A 557 8.42 -2.18 -12.74
N ASP A 558 7.27 -2.64 -13.05
CA ASP A 558 6.35 -2.91 -12.00
C ASP A 558 6.92 -3.93 -11.09
N LYS A 559 7.41 -4.98 -11.64
CA LYS A 559 7.93 -5.96 -10.83
C LYS A 559 9.05 -5.44 -10.03
N LEU A 560 9.92 -4.71 -10.62
CA LEU A 560 10.96 -4.16 -9.88
C LEU A 560 10.46 -3.34 -8.77
N SER A 561 9.54 -2.51 -9.07
CA SER A 561 9.06 -1.64 -8.05
C SER A 561 8.53 -2.47 -6.93
N GLU A 562 7.80 -3.51 -7.24
CA GLU A 562 7.27 -4.19 -6.20
C GLU A 562 8.25 -4.95 -5.51
N GLU A 563 9.25 -5.48 -6.19
CA GLU A 563 10.15 -6.11 -5.43
C GLU A 563 10.93 -5.21 -4.68
N ALA A 564 11.18 -4.10 -5.18
CA ALA A 564 11.85 -3.11 -4.42
C ALA A 564 11.00 -2.87 -3.23
N GLY A 565 9.81 -2.75 -3.48
CA GLY A 565 8.93 -2.55 -2.41
C GLY A 565 9.05 -3.68 -1.50
N LEU A 566 9.18 -4.80 -2.02
CA LEU A 566 9.31 -5.79 -1.21
C LEU A 566 10.49 -5.76 -0.54
N LEU A 567 11.37 -5.50 -1.24
CA LEU A 567 12.55 -5.42 -0.62
C LEU A 567 12.55 -4.40 0.33
N GLN A 568 12.10 -3.93 -0.01
CA GLN A 568 11.98 -3.22 0.69
C GLN A 568 11.21 -3.45 1.38
N GLY A 569 11.25 -4.28 1.09
CA GLY A 569 10.69 -4.65 1.55
C GLY A 569 11.06 -5.03 1.81
N ALA A 570 11.51 -5.15 1.51
CA ALA A 570 11.83 -5.45 1.53
C ALA A 570 12.27 -4.97 1.81
N ASN A 571 12.59 -4.71 1.72
CA ASN A 571 12.92 -4.54 1.89
C ASN A 571 12.81 -4.05 2.36
N GLY A 572 12.73 -3.96 2.44
CA GLY A 572 12.46 -3.96 2.65
C GLY A 572 12.44 -3.51 3.25
N GLU A 573 12.31 -3.65 3.16
CA GLU A 573 12.27 -3.77 3.64
C GLU A 573 12.22 -3.58 4.15
N LYS A 574 12.37 -3.57 3.87
CA LYS A 574 12.52 -3.83 4.33
C LYS A 574 12.70 -3.58 4.94
N ARG A 575 12.85 -3.46 4.83
CA ARG A 575 13.14 -3.60 5.49
C ARG A 575 13.24 -3.17 6.19
N PRO A 576 13.28 -2.92 6.12
CA PRO A 576 13.39 -2.82 6.97
C PRO A 576 13.46 -2.73 7.74
N ALA A 577 13.43 -2.87 7.59
CA ALA A 577 13.40 -3.15 8.35
C ALA A 577 13.68 -3.18 9.02
N ALA A 578 13.86 -3.24 8.92
CA ALA A 578 14.06 -3.68 9.63
C ALA A 578 14.54 -3.45 10.21
N ASP A 579 14.61 -3.35 9.98
CA ASP A 579 15.06 -3.54 10.59
C ASP A 579 15.28 -3.22 11.14
N GLN A 580 15.12 -3.12 11.13
CA GLN A 580 15.34 -3.22 11.88
C GLN A 580 15.44 -3.18 12.55
N SER A 581 15.58 -3.35 12.54
CA SER A 581 15.71 -3.73 13.31
C SER A 581 16.01 -3.89 13.81
N GLU A 582 16.06 -4.20 13.61
CA GLU A 582 16.38 -4.74 14.15
C GLU A 582 16.78 -4.80 14.51
N LYS A 583 17.09 -4.75 14.07
CA LYS A 583 17.62 -5.06 14.57
C LYS A 583 17.95 -5.08 15.18
N TYR A 584 18.06 -5.18 15.15
CA TYR A 584 18.39 -5.44 15.91
C TYR A 584 18.74 -5.73 16.53
N ILE A 585 18.64 -5.94 16.00
CA ILE A 585 19.01 -6.45 16.70
C ILE A 585 19.68 -6.90 17.12
N ASP A 586 19.62 -7.18 16.78
CA ASP A 586 20.23 -7.78 17.23
C ASP A 586 20.81 -8.08 17.73
N LEU A 587 20.65 -7.84 17.72
CA LEU A 587 21.11 -8.14 18.36
C LEU A 587 21.70 -8.62 18.92
N ARG A 588 21.64 -8.92 18.69
CA ARG A 588 22.15 -9.40 19.26
C ARG A 588 22.59 -9.75 19.82
N ASN A 589 22.52 -9.63 19.65
CA ASN A 589 22.82 -10.04 20.17
C ASN A 589 22.95 -10.33 20.44
#